data_8fbba7555beccab11389896fd81f9a42
#
_entry.id   8fbba7555beccab11389896fd81f9a42
#
_cell.length_a   1.000
_cell.length_b   1.000
_cell.length_c   1.000
_cell.angle_alpha   90.00
_cell.angle_beta   90.00
_cell.angle_gamma   90.00
#
_symmetry.space_group_name_H-M   'P 1'
#
loop_
_entity.id
_entity.type
_entity.pdbx_description
1 polymer ?
#
loop_
_entity_poly.entity_id
_entity_poly.type
_entity_poly.pdbx_seq_one_letter_code
_entity_poly.pdbx_strand_id
1 'polypeptide(L)'
;DFNNDSKFNRLSENTMEILFKANSFSNGISTLMGIESHYLLRLGDSEPSNQLQIASTKNVSSSELQFESGVWYHLAVVFDGGYVTVYVNGVEKLSRAYVGRTSVNLGAKHHNEEDGSRVFWIGYSYEAQRYFDGVVAEARIWNRALTAEEIKAPNHFYFVDPASDGLIAYWKFDEGAGTKVIDYASGYDLTFDNEPVWVPVSLPEKK
;
A
#
# COMPACT_ATOMS: atom_id res chain seq x y z
N ASP A 1 -0.90 9.99 -9.55
CA ASP A 1 0.41 10.31 -10.13
C ASP A 1 1.10 11.39 -9.29
N PHE A 2 2.29 11.12 -8.80
CA PHE A 2 3.09 12.07 -8.01
C PHE A 2 3.90 13.04 -8.85
N ASN A 3 3.63 13.13 -10.17
CA ASN A 3 4.28 14.05 -11.10
C ASN A 3 5.82 14.02 -11.07
N ASN A 4 6.40 12.85 -10.77
CA ASN A 4 7.84 12.65 -10.62
C ASN A 4 8.48 13.52 -9.52
N ASP A 5 7.72 13.91 -8.50
CA ASP A 5 8.24 14.65 -7.35
C ASP A 5 9.36 13.88 -6.66
N SER A 6 10.45 14.58 -6.40
CA SER A 6 11.67 14.01 -5.82
C SER A 6 11.47 13.40 -4.44
N LYS A 7 10.48 13.87 -3.66
CA LYS A 7 10.15 13.32 -2.33
C LYS A 7 9.68 11.87 -2.38
N PHE A 8 9.21 11.37 -3.53
CA PHE A 8 8.79 9.98 -3.75
C PHE A 8 9.82 9.14 -4.50
N ASN A 9 10.96 9.71 -4.85
CA ASN A 9 11.97 9.06 -5.69
C ASN A 9 13.30 8.86 -4.97
N ARG A 10 14.03 7.81 -5.36
CA ARG A 10 15.33 7.42 -4.79
C ARG A 10 15.27 7.19 -3.28
N LEU A 11 14.14 6.69 -2.80
CA LEU A 11 13.95 6.38 -1.39
C LEU A 11 14.79 5.15 -1.03
N SER A 12 15.86 5.34 -0.25
CA SER A 12 16.63 4.24 0.36
C SER A 12 15.91 3.63 1.55
N GLU A 13 14.97 4.39 2.12
CA GLU A 13 14.03 3.96 3.16
C GLU A 13 12.61 4.37 2.75
N ASN A 14 11.64 3.55 3.07
CA ASN A 14 10.24 3.81 2.81
C ASN A 14 9.37 2.93 3.68
N THR A 15 8.21 3.42 4.07
CA THR A 15 7.15 2.55 4.61
C THR A 15 5.87 2.81 3.85
N MET A 16 5.25 1.74 3.38
CA MET A 16 3.88 1.75 2.83
C MET A 16 2.95 1.08 3.82
N GLU A 17 1.84 1.74 4.12
CA GLU A 17 0.81 1.21 5.02
C GLU A 17 -0.55 1.26 4.36
N ILE A 18 -1.37 0.24 4.61
CA ILE A 18 -2.75 0.18 4.15
C ILE A 18 -3.63 -0.55 5.18
N LEU A 19 -4.77 0.05 5.53
CA LEU A 19 -5.82 -0.57 6.33
C LEU A 19 -6.92 -1.04 5.38
N PHE A 20 -7.09 -2.35 5.25
CA PHE A 20 -7.97 -2.95 4.27
C PHE A 20 -8.76 -4.14 4.82
N LYS A 21 -9.85 -4.46 4.13
CA LYS A 21 -10.65 -5.67 4.31
C LYS A 21 -11.03 -6.24 2.95
N ALA A 22 -10.55 -7.43 2.60
CA ALA A 22 -10.94 -8.10 1.37
C ALA A 22 -12.37 -8.67 1.47
N ASN A 23 -13.17 -8.49 0.44
CA ASN A 23 -14.46 -9.18 0.30
C ASN A 23 -14.24 -10.60 -0.23
N SER A 24 -13.38 -10.73 -1.23
CA SER A 24 -13.01 -12.02 -1.80
C SER A 24 -11.58 -12.00 -2.36
N PHE A 25 -11.07 -13.18 -2.72
CA PHE A 25 -9.79 -13.37 -3.40
C PHE A 25 -10.01 -14.09 -4.75
N SER A 26 -11.19 -13.95 -5.34
CA SER A 26 -11.57 -14.66 -6.57
C SER A 26 -10.80 -14.19 -7.82
N ASN A 27 -10.22 -13.00 -7.79
CA ASN A 27 -9.50 -12.43 -8.95
C ASN A 27 -8.13 -13.09 -9.23
N GLY A 28 -7.66 -13.97 -8.35
CA GLY A 28 -6.37 -14.62 -8.48
C GLY A 28 -5.19 -13.70 -8.17
N ILE A 29 -5.16 -12.51 -8.76
CA ILE A 29 -4.19 -11.44 -8.47
C ILE A 29 -4.94 -10.17 -8.13
N SER A 30 -4.58 -9.51 -7.03
CA SER A 30 -5.17 -8.24 -6.60
C SER A 30 -4.09 -7.27 -6.15
N THR A 31 -4.15 -6.03 -6.63
CA THR A 31 -3.24 -4.98 -6.22
C THR A 31 -3.74 -4.30 -4.94
N LEU A 32 -2.90 -4.21 -3.91
CA LEU A 32 -3.16 -3.36 -2.75
C LEU A 32 -2.69 -1.93 -3.01
N MET A 33 -1.37 -1.73 -3.19
CA MET A 33 -0.82 -0.41 -3.52
C MET A 33 0.60 -0.51 -4.09
N GLY A 34 0.99 0.47 -4.89
CA GLY A 34 2.34 0.56 -5.45
C GLY A 34 2.37 0.75 -6.95
N ILE A 35 3.51 0.43 -7.58
CA ILE A 35 3.75 0.55 -9.02
C ILE A 35 4.12 -0.81 -9.59
N GLU A 36 3.33 -1.29 -10.55
CA GLU A 36 3.57 -2.54 -11.24
C GLU A 36 4.94 -2.54 -11.93
N SER A 37 5.61 -3.69 -11.88
CA SER A 37 6.98 -3.91 -12.40
C SER A 37 8.06 -3.05 -11.73
N HIS A 38 7.74 -2.35 -10.66
CA HIS A 38 8.72 -1.57 -9.90
C HIS A 38 8.73 -1.93 -8.42
N TYR A 39 7.70 -1.56 -7.67
CA TYR A 39 7.54 -1.87 -6.25
C TYR A 39 6.05 -1.89 -5.91
N LEU A 40 5.49 -3.07 -5.73
CA LEU A 40 4.06 -3.28 -5.61
C LEU A 40 3.73 -4.26 -4.49
N LEU A 41 2.76 -3.91 -3.67
CA LEU A 41 2.10 -4.81 -2.73
C LEU A 41 0.89 -5.42 -3.43
N ARG A 42 0.91 -6.73 -3.67
CA ARG A 42 -0.19 -7.45 -4.32
C ARG A 42 -0.50 -8.75 -3.60
N LEU A 43 -1.69 -9.27 -3.82
CA LEU A 43 -2.11 -10.58 -3.37
C LEU A 43 -2.13 -11.55 -4.57
N GLY A 44 -1.70 -12.79 -4.36
CA GLY A 44 -1.69 -13.80 -5.41
C GLY A 44 -0.46 -13.75 -6.32
N ASP A 45 -0.67 -13.89 -7.63
CA ASP A 45 0.31 -14.13 -8.69
C ASP A 45 0.87 -15.56 -8.64
N SER A 46 2.12 -15.79 -8.27
CA SER A 46 2.68 -17.14 -8.10
C SER A 46 2.34 -17.77 -6.74
N GLU A 47 1.61 -17.05 -5.90
CA GLU A 47 1.22 -17.43 -4.54
C GLU A 47 -0.29 -17.72 -4.48
N PRO A 48 -0.79 -18.30 -3.38
CA PRO A 48 -2.22 -18.35 -3.11
C PRO A 48 -2.87 -16.96 -3.23
N SER A 49 -4.07 -16.88 -3.79
CA SER A 49 -4.74 -15.60 -4.11
C SER A 49 -4.95 -14.66 -2.92
N ASN A 50 -4.89 -15.17 -1.69
CA ASN A 50 -4.98 -14.42 -0.44
C ASN A 50 -3.62 -14.12 0.20
N GLN A 51 -2.51 -14.46 -0.44
CA GLN A 51 -1.16 -14.29 0.12
C GLN A 51 -0.48 -13.05 -0.45
N LEU A 52 0.09 -12.23 0.43
CA LEU A 52 0.87 -11.06 0.02
C LEU A 52 2.15 -11.46 -0.69
N GLN A 53 2.39 -10.81 -1.82
CA GLN A 53 3.67 -10.76 -2.49
C GLN A 53 4.12 -9.29 -2.59
N ILE A 54 5.33 -9.01 -2.16
CA ILE A 54 6.03 -7.77 -2.47
C ILE A 54 6.73 -7.99 -3.81
N ALA A 55 6.10 -7.46 -4.87
CA ALA A 55 6.62 -7.56 -6.22
C ALA A 55 7.67 -6.47 -6.46
N SER A 56 8.88 -6.88 -6.81
CA SER A 56 10.01 -6.02 -7.05
C SER A 56 10.98 -6.71 -8.02
N THR A 57 12.22 -6.25 -8.14
CA THR A 57 13.26 -6.93 -8.92
C THR A 57 13.45 -8.39 -8.47
N LYS A 58 13.30 -8.62 -7.18
CA LYS A 58 13.16 -9.94 -6.58
C LYS A 58 11.87 -9.96 -5.78
N ASN A 59 10.90 -10.78 -6.20
CA ASN A 59 9.67 -10.96 -5.47
C ASN A 59 9.91 -11.63 -4.12
N VAL A 60 9.16 -11.20 -3.12
CA VAL A 60 9.23 -11.74 -1.75
C VAL A 60 7.82 -12.04 -1.26
N SER A 61 7.63 -13.20 -0.67
CA SER A 61 6.38 -13.64 -0.02
C SER A 61 6.68 -14.54 1.17
N SER A 62 5.67 -14.86 1.95
CA SER A 62 5.71 -15.81 3.06
C SER A 62 4.33 -16.38 3.30
N SER A 63 4.24 -17.66 3.66
CA SER A 63 2.97 -18.28 4.05
C SER A 63 2.35 -17.67 5.32
N GLU A 64 3.11 -16.90 6.09
CA GLU A 64 2.60 -16.13 7.23
C GLU A 64 1.88 -14.83 6.84
N LEU A 65 1.92 -14.47 5.55
CA LEU A 65 1.29 -13.27 4.97
C LEU A 65 0.00 -13.63 4.21
N GLN A 66 -0.79 -14.55 4.73
CA GLN A 66 -2.11 -14.90 4.20
C GLN A 66 -3.22 -14.17 4.96
N PHE A 67 -4.24 -13.74 4.24
CA PHE A 67 -5.37 -12.97 4.77
C PHE A 67 -6.68 -13.73 4.61
N GLU A 68 -7.64 -13.43 5.48
CA GLU A 68 -8.99 -13.96 5.42
C GLU A 68 -9.95 -12.91 4.88
N SER A 69 -10.96 -13.33 4.10
CA SER A 69 -12.01 -12.42 3.64
C SER A 69 -12.89 -11.95 4.82
N GLY A 70 -13.37 -10.72 4.74
CA GLY A 70 -14.20 -10.11 5.77
C GLY A 70 -13.46 -9.63 7.02
N VAL A 71 -12.15 -9.82 7.10
CA VAL A 71 -11.32 -9.42 8.26
C VAL A 71 -10.54 -8.14 7.92
N TRP A 72 -10.48 -7.19 8.87
CA TRP A 72 -9.67 -5.99 8.76
C TRP A 72 -8.21 -6.27 9.11
N TYR A 73 -7.32 -5.81 8.25
CA TYR A 73 -5.87 -5.87 8.45
C TYR A 73 -5.23 -4.52 8.26
N HIS A 74 -4.39 -4.13 9.20
CA HIS A 74 -3.37 -3.11 8.99
C HIS A 74 -2.11 -3.79 8.51
N LEU A 75 -1.67 -3.47 7.30
CA LEU A 75 -0.43 -3.95 6.70
C LEU A 75 0.57 -2.79 6.67
N ALA A 76 1.76 -3.00 7.20
CA ALA A 76 2.89 -2.10 7.04
C ALA A 76 4.07 -2.84 6.42
N VAL A 77 4.58 -2.32 5.31
CA VAL A 77 5.77 -2.85 4.62
C VAL A 77 6.88 -1.81 4.71
N VAL A 78 7.87 -2.12 5.52
CA VAL A 78 9.03 -1.26 5.79
C VAL A 78 10.17 -1.68 4.87
N PHE A 79 10.60 -0.77 4.00
CA PHE A 79 11.76 -0.92 3.13
C PHE A 79 12.95 -0.15 3.73
N ASP A 80 14.08 -0.84 3.87
CA ASP A 80 15.33 -0.28 4.37
C ASP A 80 16.52 -0.86 3.60
N GLY A 81 17.19 -0.04 2.79
CA GLY A 81 18.41 -0.37 2.07
C GLY A 81 18.32 -1.62 1.18
N GLY A 82 17.13 -1.94 0.68
CA GLY A 82 16.89 -3.12 -0.18
C GLY A 82 16.27 -4.31 0.51
N TYR A 83 16.01 -4.22 1.81
CA TYR A 83 15.33 -5.24 2.58
C TYR A 83 13.94 -4.77 2.99
N VAL A 84 13.00 -5.70 3.05
CA VAL A 84 11.66 -5.43 3.56
C VAL A 84 11.41 -6.21 4.84
N THR A 85 10.76 -5.54 5.80
CA THR A 85 10.16 -6.14 6.98
C THR A 85 8.65 -5.88 6.91
N VAL A 86 7.83 -6.90 7.16
CA VAL A 86 6.38 -6.80 7.04
C VAL A 86 5.72 -7.00 8.38
N TYR A 87 4.82 -6.10 8.72
CA TYR A 87 3.98 -6.15 9.91
C TYR A 87 2.51 -6.28 9.50
N VAL A 88 1.79 -7.18 10.18
CA VAL A 88 0.34 -7.33 10.07
C VAL A 88 -0.25 -7.10 11.44
N ASN A 89 -1.13 -6.11 11.57
CA ASN A 89 -1.72 -5.68 12.85
C ASN A 89 -0.65 -5.46 13.93
N GLY A 90 0.47 -4.79 13.54
CA GLY A 90 1.60 -4.49 14.42
C GLY A 90 2.50 -5.68 14.76
N VAL A 91 2.21 -6.89 14.27
CA VAL A 91 3.04 -8.08 14.50
C VAL A 91 3.94 -8.31 13.29
N GLU A 92 5.25 -8.44 13.52
CA GLU A 92 6.21 -8.80 12.47
C GLU A 92 5.92 -10.21 11.95
N LYS A 93 5.71 -10.32 10.64
CA LYS A 93 5.40 -11.57 9.93
C LYS A 93 6.46 -11.98 8.92
N LEU A 94 7.30 -11.05 8.51
CA LEU A 94 8.43 -11.30 7.63
C LEU A 94 9.57 -10.35 8.03
N SER A 95 10.74 -10.90 8.28
CA SER A 95 11.92 -10.14 8.70
C SER A 95 12.95 -10.04 7.58
N ARG A 96 13.37 -8.81 7.26
CA ARG A 96 14.53 -8.45 6.43
C ARG A 96 14.74 -9.30 5.17
N ALA A 97 13.72 -9.42 4.33
CA ALA A 97 13.84 -10.10 3.04
C ALA A 97 14.35 -9.16 1.95
N TYR A 98 15.37 -9.57 1.19
CA TYR A 98 15.95 -8.77 0.12
C TYR A 98 15.07 -8.75 -1.13
N VAL A 99 14.75 -7.56 -1.65
CA VAL A 99 13.83 -7.36 -2.79
C VAL A 99 14.52 -7.01 -4.12
N GLY A 100 15.84 -7.11 -4.18
CA GLY A 100 16.59 -6.96 -5.43
C GLY A 100 16.90 -5.52 -5.84
N ARG A 101 16.64 -4.51 -5.01
CA ARG A 101 16.93 -3.09 -5.25
C ARG A 101 17.31 -2.37 -3.96
N THR A 102 18.06 -1.29 -4.05
CA THR A 102 18.51 -0.51 -2.88
C THR A 102 17.75 0.80 -2.70
N SER A 103 16.85 1.13 -3.62
CA SER A 103 15.97 2.29 -3.51
C SER A 103 14.69 2.07 -4.32
N VAL A 104 13.62 2.79 -3.98
CA VAL A 104 12.35 2.80 -4.70
C VAL A 104 12.04 4.18 -5.24
N ASN A 105 11.34 4.22 -6.39
CA ASN A 105 10.86 5.45 -7.04
C ASN A 105 9.35 5.33 -7.18
N LEU A 106 8.61 5.85 -6.21
CA LEU A 106 7.14 5.80 -6.20
C LEU A 106 6.52 6.94 -7.01
N GLY A 107 7.28 8.02 -7.24
CA GLY A 107 6.81 9.19 -7.98
C GLY A 107 7.02 9.09 -9.50
N ALA A 108 7.89 8.21 -9.95
CA ALA A 108 8.23 8.08 -11.35
C ALA A 108 7.13 7.35 -12.16
N LYS A 109 6.98 7.77 -13.41
CA LYS A 109 6.23 6.98 -14.40
C LYS A 109 7.14 5.92 -14.96
N HIS A 110 6.78 4.67 -14.80
CA HIS A 110 7.45 3.56 -15.45
C HIS A 110 6.76 3.29 -16.77
N HIS A 111 7.41 3.60 -17.88
CA HIS A 111 6.87 3.40 -19.21
C HIS A 111 7.08 1.94 -19.65
N ASN A 112 6.01 1.33 -20.18
CA ASN A 112 6.07 0.09 -20.92
C ASN A 112 5.57 0.36 -22.34
N GLU A 113 6.32 -0.10 -23.35
CA GLU A 113 5.98 0.11 -24.76
C GLU A 113 4.65 -0.55 -25.16
N GLU A 114 4.23 -1.62 -24.46
CA GLU A 114 3.04 -2.39 -24.79
C GLU A 114 1.75 -1.83 -24.17
N ASP A 115 1.80 -1.27 -22.96
CA ASP A 115 0.61 -0.93 -22.15
C ASP A 115 0.64 0.48 -21.53
N GLY A 116 1.61 1.29 -21.90
CA GLY A 116 1.68 2.69 -21.50
C GLY A 116 2.35 2.96 -20.17
N SER A 117 2.02 4.10 -19.55
CA SER A 117 2.68 4.55 -18.32
C SER A 117 2.13 3.87 -17.10
N ARG A 118 3.00 3.25 -16.31
CA ARG A 118 2.69 2.71 -14.99
C ARG A 118 2.97 3.76 -13.93
N VAL A 119 1.96 4.07 -13.15
CA VAL A 119 2.03 5.03 -12.06
C VAL A 119 1.67 4.33 -10.74
N PHE A 120 1.73 5.08 -9.65
CA PHE A 120 1.28 4.57 -8.36
C PHE A 120 -0.24 4.44 -8.32
N TRP A 121 -0.71 3.28 -7.90
CA TRP A 121 -2.12 2.93 -7.73
C TRP A 121 -2.40 2.39 -6.33
N ILE A 122 -3.65 2.52 -5.91
CA ILE A 122 -4.24 1.82 -4.77
C ILE A 122 -5.47 1.06 -5.27
N GLY A 123 -5.54 -0.24 -4.96
CA GLY A 123 -6.65 -1.10 -5.34
C GLY A 123 -6.69 -1.53 -6.81
N TYR A 124 -5.72 -1.10 -7.62
CA TYR A 124 -5.66 -1.39 -9.05
C TYR A 124 -4.21 -1.45 -9.57
N SER A 125 -4.01 -2.04 -10.73
CA SER A 125 -2.79 -1.89 -11.54
C SER A 125 -3.17 -1.76 -13.03
N TYR A 126 -2.20 -1.76 -13.92
CA TYR A 126 -2.39 -1.52 -15.34
C TYR A 126 -3.25 -2.56 -16.07
N GLU A 127 -3.50 -3.73 -15.47
CA GLU A 127 -4.35 -4.78 -16.05
C GLU A 127 -5.72 -4.81 -15.36
N ALA A 128 -6.78 -4.76 -16.16
CA ALA A 128 -8.17 -4.66 -15.71
C ALA A 128 -8.63 -5.78 -14.76
N GLN A 129 -7.92 -6.90 -14.70
CA GLN A 129 -8.27 -8.05 -13.85
C GLN A 129 -7.53 -8.04 -12.50
N ARG A 130 -6.69 -7.05 -12.21
CA ARG A 130 -5.90 -6.97 -10.98
C ARG A 130 -6.45 -5.99 -9.96
N TYR A 131 -7.72 -5.67 -10.02
CA TYR A 131 -8.37 -4.83 -9.03
C TYR A 131 -8.57 -5.59 -7.71
N PHE A 132 -8.51 -4.84 -6.62
CA PHE A 132 -8.79 -5.34 -5.29
C PHE A 132 -10.30 -5.35 -5.03
N ASP A 133 -10.85 -6.51 -4.71
CA ASP A 133 -12.25 -6.65 -4.27
C ASP A 133 -12.29 -6.53 -2.75
N GLY A 134 -12.56 -5.32 -2.27
CA GLY A 134 -12.54 -5.06 -0.83
C GLY A 134 -12.79 -3.60 -0.48
N VAL A 135 -12.52 -3.27 0.76
CA VAL A 135 -12.65 -1.94 1.34
C VAL A 135 -11.28 -1.48 1.82
N VAL A 136 -10.92 -0.24 1.49
CA VAL A 136 -9.73 0.44 2.01
C VAL A 136 -10.21 1.59 2.91
N ALA A 137 -9.66 1.69 4.11
CA ALA A 137 -10.01 2.71 5.08
C ALA A 137 -8.89 3.74 5.31
N GLU A 138 -7.64 3.35 5.14
CA GLU A 138 -6.48 4.25 5.21
C GLU A 138 -5.34 3.75 4.33
N ALA A 139 -4.57 4.67 3.74
CA ALA A 139 -3.31 4.36 3.08
C ALA A 139 -2.29 5.48 3.33
N ARG A 140 -1.02 5.11 3.51
CA ARG A 140 0.06 6.04 3.85
C ARG A 140 1.35 5.67 3.16
N ILE A 141 2.16 6.69 2.87
CA ILE A 141 3.53 6.54 2.40
C ILE A 141 4.43 7.40 3.27
N TRP A 142 5.51 6.80 3.78
CA TRP A 142 6.57 7.44 4.52
C TRP A 142 7.87 7.37 3.71
N ASN A 143 8.68 8.43 3.75
CA ASN A 143 10.03 8.43 3.16
C ASN A 143 11.11 7.94 4.12
N ARG A 144 10.73 7.21 5.13
CA ARG A 144 11.61 6.58 6.13
C ARG A 144 11.12 5.19 6.53
N ALA A 145 12.02 4.41 7.09
CA ALA A 145 11.68 3.16 7.74
C ALA A 145 11.05 3.45 9.11
N LEU A 146 9.78 3.07 9.30
CA LEU A 146 9.13 3.10 10.61
C LEU A 146 9.69 2.00 11.50
N THR A 147 9.81 2.30 12.79
CA THR A 147 10.16 1.30 13.80
C THR A 147 8.97 0.42 14.17
N ALA A 148 9.24 -0.74 14.75
CA ALA A 148 8.20 -1.61 15.28
C ALA A 148 7.35 -0.93 16.37
N GLU A 149 7.96 -0.08 17.19
CA GLU A 149 7.28 0.68 18.24
C GLU A 149 6.32 1.71 17.68
N GLU A 150 6.70 2.41 16.60
CA GLU A 150 5.83 3.36 15.90
C GLU A 150 4.62 2.63 15.30
N ILE A 151 4.84 1.53 14.59
CA ILE A 151 3.77 0.73 13.96
C ILE A 151 2.80 0.15 15.00
N LYS A 152 3.30 -0.22 16.19
CA LYS A 152 2.49 -0.77 17.29
C LYS A 152 1.86 0.30 18.19
N ALA A 153 2.19 1.58 17.97
CA ALA A 153 1.70 2.65 18.84
C ALA A 153 0.14 2.66 18.87
N PRO A 154 -0.46 3.00 20.01
CA PRO A 154 -1.91 3.09 20.12
C PRO A 154 -2.50 4.00 19.04
N ASN A 155 -3.55 3.54 18.40
CA ASN A 155 -4.25 4.21 17.30
C ASN A 155 -3.49 4.30 15.97
N HIS A 156 -2.22 3.93 15.86
CA HIS A 156 -1.44 4.04 14.63
C HIS A 156 -2.15 3.42 13.41
N PHE A 157 -2.90 2.34 13.60
CA PHE A 157 -3.63 1.67 12.50
C PHE A 157 -4.75 2.54 11.91
N TYR A 158 -5.30 3.48 12.68
CA TYR A 158 -6.51 4.22 12.36
C TYR A 158 -6.27 5.73 12.24
N PHE A 159 -5.13 6.20 12.68
CA PHE A 159 -4.80 7.62 12.66
C PHE A 159 -3.32 7.86 12.92
N VAL A 160 -2.75 8.77 12.14
CA VAL A 160 -1.48 9.44 12.43
C VAL A 160 -1.66 10.95 12.26
N ASP A 161 -0.80 11.74 12.90
CA ASP A 161 -0.80 13.19 12.65
C ASP A 161 -0.32 13.45 11.22
N PRO A 162 -1.11 14.14 10.36
CA PRO A 162 -0.67 14.48 9.01
C PRO A 162 0.66 15.26 8.94
N ALA A 163 1.02 15.94 10.02
CA ALA A 163 2.30 16.67 10.14
C ALA A 163 3.47 15.79 10.65
N SER A 164 3.27 14.47 10.78
CA SER A 164 4.32 13.56 11.25
C SER A 164 5.55 13.60 10.36
N ASP A 165 6.73 13.59 10.97
CA ASP A 165 8.00 13.59 10.24
C ASP A 165 8.13 12.37 9.31
N GLY A 166 8.47 12.64 8.05
CA GLY A 166 8.61 11.61 7.03
C GLY A 166 7.32 11.09 6.42
N LEU A 167 6.14 11.52 6.86
CA LEU A 167 4.87 11.21 6.21
C LEU A 167 4.74 12.04 4.92
N ILE A 168 4.72 11.38 3.77
CA ILE A 168 4.72 12.05 2.46
C ILE A 168 3.44 11.85 1.64
N ALA A 169 2.55 10.95 2.05
CA ALA A 169 1.18 10.85 1.56
C ALA A 169 0.29 10.18 2.61
N TYR A 170 -0.95 10.67 2.75
CA TYR A 170 -1.93 10.14 3.70
C TYR A 170 -3.36 10.30 3.19
N TRP A 171 -4.01 9.20 2.85
CA TRP A 171 -5.39 9.12 2.39
C TRP A 171 -6.24 8.37 3.41
N LYS A 172 -7.33 9.00 3.86
CA LYS A 172 -8.22 8.44 4.89
C LYS A 172 -9.44 7.73 4.33
N PHE A 173 -9.80 7.98 3.08
CA PHE A 173 -11.02 7.44 2.45
C PHE A 173 -12.28 7.70 3.27
N ASP A 174 -12.40 8.89 3.87
CA ASP A 174 -13.51 9.30 4.76
C ASP A 174 -14.41 10.39 4.15
N GLU A 175 -14.27 10.70 2.85
CA GLU A 175 -15.05 11.70 2.15
C GLU A 175 -16.54 11.34 2.03
N GLY A 176 -16.87 10.05 1.96
CA GLY A 176 -18.23 9.54 1.94
C GLY A 176 -19.03 9.79 0.66
N ALA A 177 -18.48 10.53 -0.30
CA ALA A 177 -19.10 10.82 -1.61
C ALA A 177 -18.07 11.33 -2.62
N GLY A 178 -18.40 11.25 -3.91
CA GLY A 178 -17.58 11.76 -5.00
C GLY A 178 -16.48 10.77 -5.42
N THR A 179 -15.59 11.24 -6.29
CA THR A 179 -14.56 10.44 -6.95
C THR A 179 -13.13 10.84 -6.58
N LYS A 180 -12.97 11.65 -5.54
CA LYS A 180 -11.69 12.19 -5.10
C LYS A 180 -11.42 11.79 -3.64
N VAL A 181 -10.17 11.45 -3.33
CA VAL A 181 -9.69 11.21 -1.96
C VAL A 181 -8.56 12.19 -1.67
N ILE A 182 -8.65 12.91 -0.57
CA ILE A 182 -7.73 13.96 -0.17
C ILE A 182 -6.44 13.34 0.39
N ASP A 183 -5.29 13.82 -0.07
CA ASP A 183 -4.00 13.59 0.60
C ASP A 183 -3.75 14.64 1.66
N TYR A 184 -3.84 14.26 2.91
CA TYR A 184 -3.66 15.13 4.08
C TYR A 184 -2.20 15.51 4.37
N ALA A 185 -1.21 14.85 3.74
CA ALA A 185 0.21 15.11 4.01
C ALA A 185 0.85 16.07 3.01
N SER A 186 0.65 15.86 1.70
CA SER A 186 1.37 16.60 0.65
C SER A 186 0.49 17.13 -0.48
N GLY A 187 -0.82 16.86 -0.45
CA GLY A 187 -1.77 17.35 -1.45
C GLY A 187 -1.81 16.57 -2.76
N TYR A 188 -1.30 15.35 -2.78
CA TYR A 188 -1.42 14.41 -3.92
C TYR A 188 -2.71 13.61 -3.82
N ASP A 189 -3.82 14.28 -4.08
CA ASP A 189 -5.14 13.67 -4.04
C ASP A 189 -5.26 12.52 -5.05
N LEU A 190 -5.99 11.46 -4.66
CA LEU A 190 -6.35 10.38 -5.56
C LEU A 190 -7.64 10.70 -6.30
N THR A 191 -7.78 10.12 -7.47
CA THR A 191 -9.02 10.14 -8.24
C THR A 191 -9.35 8.70 -8.64
N PHE A 192 -10.60 8.31 -8.46
CA PHE A 192 -11.07 7.01 -8.93
C PHE A 192 -11.28 7.05 -10.45
N ASP A 193 -10.89 5.99 -11.13
CA ASP A 193 -11.16 5.81 -12.56
C ASP A 193 -12.65 5.54 -12.84
N ASN A 194 -13.32 4.91 -11.86
CA ASN A 194 -14.76 4.65 -11.88
C ASN A 194 -15.39 5.18 -10.59
N GLU A 195 -16.70 5.35 -10.57
CA GLU A 195 -17.43 5.78 -9.40
C GLU A 195 -17.25 4.75 -8.25
N PRO A 196 -16.69 5.13 -7.10
CA PRO A 196 -16.50 4.22 -5.99
C PRO A 196 -17.81 3.98 -5.24
N VAL A 197 -17.88 2.86 -4.53
CA VAL A 197 -18.93 2.63 -3.55
C VAL A 197 -18.40 3.04 -2.17
N TRP A 198 -18.93 4.12 -1.63
CA TRP A 198 -18.63 4.56 -0.27
C TRP A 198 -19.38 3.72 0.75
N VAL A 199 -18.65 3.02 1.61
CA VAL A 199 -19.22 2.13 2.61
C VAL A 199 -18.92 2.67 4.01
N PRO A 200 -19.94 2.96 4.84
CA PRO A 200 -19.68 3.35 6.23
C PRO A 200 -19.00 2.18 6.97
N VAL A 201 -17.87 2.47 7.60
CA VAL A 201 -17.15 1.50 8.42
C VAL A 201 -16.98 2.02 9.84
N SER A 202 -17.27 1.15 10.81
CA SER A 202 -16.91 1.40 12.20
C SER A 202 -15.52 0.83 12.44
N LEU A 203 -14.52 1.66 12.46
CA LEU A 203 -13.19 1.28 12.95
C LEU A 203 -13.20 1.29 14.48
N PRO A 204 -12.35 0.49 15.15
CA PRO A 204 -12.21 0.57 16.59
C PRO A 204 -11.95 1.99 17.05
N GLU A 205 -12.64 2.44 18.09
CA GLU A 205 -12.44 3.78 18.64
C GLU A 205 -10.98 3.95 19.11
N LYS A 206 -10.49 5.17 18.99
CA LYS A 206 -9.21 5.56 19.58
C LYS A 206 -9.27 5.29 21.07
N LYS A 207 -8.44 4.41 21.58
CA LYS A 207 -8.26 4.20 23.01
C LYS A 207 -7.22 5.15 23.56
#